data_a18fbf3a4082190abdc40d531aa3f960
#
_entry.id   a18fbf3a4082190abdc40d531aa3f960
#
_cell.length_a   1.000
_cell.length_b   1.000
_cell.length_c   1.000
_cell.angle_alpha   90.00
_cell.angle_beta   90.00
_cell.angle_gamma   90.00
#
_symmetry.space_group_name_H-M   'P 1'
#
loop_
_entity.id
_entity.type
_entity.pdbx_description
1 polymer ?
#
loop_
_entity_poly.entity_id
_entity_poly.type
_entity_poly.pdbx_seq_one_letter_code
_entity_poly.pdbx_strand_id
1 'polypeptide(L)'
;MDNNTRTSPRRILNILEEIIIDPDNFTAKKIAHKLKIPLPTIYRHIETLCEEKYLVASSSKKYLPGPKIRNLILKSLPYEPNFTLRRSYLRKLTNDIEETVSLSIPIGTKLVYFDRIEFHWPMQLNLEAGDHLPLHASASGKLYLSSIEEEKVIQIFKNIKTPKTAKNTITDISQFKKEIKKIKNQGYAYDDEEWFNGMVGLSVPIFNSDEELCFCLSTHTAKSRKDINDLKKILSVMQSSATNLKKVLFKD
;
A
#
# COMPACT_ATOMS: atom_id res chain seq x y z
N MET A 1 20.67 27.01 -13.56
CA MET A 1 19.72 26.55 -14.59
C MET A 1 20.20 25.19 -15.08
N ASP A 2 19.58 24.13 -14.60
CA ASP A 2 20.05 22.75 -14.80
C ASP A 2 19.97 22.31 -16.27
N ASN A 3 21.13 22.10 -16.86
CA ASN A 3 21.30 21.61 -18.23
C ASN A 3 20.92 20.12 -18.39
N ASN A 4 20.33 19.54 -17.35
CA ASN A 4 20.18 18.09 -17.14
C ASN A 4 18.86 17.49 -17.66
N THR A 5 17.91 18.31 -18.15
CA THR A 5 16.60 17.84 -18.68
C THR A 5 16.57 17.66 -20.20
N ARG A 6 17.72 17.82 -20.91
CA ARG A 6 17.74 18.01 -22.36
C ARG A 6 17.90 16.74 -23.21
N THR A 7 18.26 15.59 -22.67
CA THR A 7 18.42 14.37 -23.46
C THR A 7 17.10 13.61 -23.65
N SER A 8 16.84 13.09 -24.85
CA SER A 8 15.62 12.33 -25.17
C SER A 8 15.37 11.14 -24.24
N PRO A 9 16.39 10.31 -23.87
CA PRO A 9 16.20 9.20 -22.93
C PRO A 9 15.71 9.65 -21.54
N ARG A 10 16.25 10.74 -21.00
CA ARG A 10 15.84 11.25 -19.69
C ARG A 10 14.41 11.78 -19.69
N ARG A 11 13.99 12.42 -20.79
CA ARG A 11 12.61 12.89 -20.94
C ARG A 11 11.60 11.75 -20.89
N ILE A 12 11.89 10.65 -21.59
CA ILE A 12 10.98 9.50 -21.63
C ILE A 12 10.88 8.82 -20.25
N LEU A 13 11.99 8.71 -19.51
CA LEU A 13 11.98 8.18 -18.14
C LEU A 13 11.19 9.08 -17.19
N ASN A 14 11.43 10.40 -17.21
CA ASN A 14 10.67 11.34 -16.36
C ASN A 14 9.15 11.29 -16.66
N ILE A 15 8.77 11.17 -17.93
CA ILE A 15 7.35 11.04 -18.32
C ILE A 15 6.77 9.73 -17.77
N LEU A 16 7.51 8.63 -17.87
CA LEU A 16 7.10 7.33 -17.35
C LEU A 16 6.91 7.39 -15.83
N GLU A 17 7.87 7.95 -15.10
CA GLU A 17 7.80 8.12 -13.64
C GLU A 17 6.58 8.94 -13.22
N GLU A 18 6.33 10.09 -13.84
CA GLU A 18 5.18 10.95 -13.53
C GLU A 18 3.83 10.23 -13.75
N ILE A 19 3.73 9.40 -14.78
CA ILE A 19 2.51 8.63 -15.06
C ILE A 19 2.32 7.51 -14.02
N ILE A 20 3.40 6.84 -13.62
CA ILE A 20 3.34 5.73 -12.66
C ILE A 20 3.00 6.22 -11.25
N ILE A 21 3.56 7.37 -10.84
CA ILE A 21 3.36 7.94 -9.50
C ILE A 21 1.90 8.37 -9.29
N ASP A 22 1.27 8.99 -10.29
CA ASP A 22 -0.10 9.51 -10.15
C ASP A 22 -0.93 9.29 -11.43
N PRO A 23 -1.28 8.04 -11.75
CA PRO A 23 -2.00 7.71 -12.98
C PRO A 23 -3.43 8.28 -13.02
N ASP A 24 -4.03 8.54 -11.86
CA ASP A 24 -5.41 9.04 -11.77
C ASP A 24 -5.52 10.53 -12.10
N ASN A 25 -4.50 11.33 -11.78
CA ASN A 25 -4.49 12.78 -12.02
C ASN A 25 -3.61 13.18 -13.22
N PHE A 26 -3.11 12.18 -13.96
CA PHE A 26 -2.29 12.41 -15.14
C PHE A 26 -3.04 13.17 -16.22
N THR A 27 -2.43 14.23 -16.73
CA THR A 27 -2.76 14.82 -18.03
C THR A 27 -1.46 15.23 -18.75
N ALA A 28 -1.39 14.96 -20.05
CA ALA A 28 -0.22 15.33 -20.85
C ALA A 28 0.11 16.83 -20.74
N LYS A 29 -0.89 17.69 -20.59
CA LYS A 29 -0.72 19.14 -20.38
C LYS A 29 -0.04 19.46 -19.05
N LYS A 30 -0.42 18.81 -17.95
CA LYS A 30 0.23 19.00 -16.63
C LYS A 30 1.70 18.62 -16.67
N ILE A 31 2.03 17.48 -17.30
CA ILE A 31 3.42 17.03 -17.43
C ILE A 31 4.22 17.92 -18.35
N ALA A 32 3.65 18.36 -19.47
CA ALA A 32 4.30 19.32 -20.38
C ALA A 32 4.73 20.59 -19.63
N HIS A 33 3.85 21.11 -18.78
CA HIS A 33 4.14 22.28 -17.95
C HIS A 33 5.19 21.97 -16.88
N LYS A 34 5.01 20.86 -16.12
CA LYS A 34 5.91 20.45 -15.02
C LYS A 34 7.34 20.19 -15.51
N LEU A 35 7.48 19.43 -16.60
CA LEU A 35 8.78 19.03 -17.14
C LEU A 35 9.35 20.06 -18.16
N LYS A 36 8.59 21.10 -18.52
CA LYS A 36 8.95 22.08 -19.55
C LYS A 36 9.28 21.42 -20.89
N ILE A 37 8.48 20.43 -21.29
CA ILE A 37 8.61 19.67 -22.54
C ILE A 37 7.42 20.02 -23.44
N PRO A 38 7.64 20.29 -24.75
CA PRO A 38 6.53 20.54 -25.67
C PRO A 38 5.51 19.39 -25.69
N LEU A 39 4.23 19.73 -25.70
CA LEU A 39 3.14 18.78 -25.66
C LEU A 39 3.18 17.70 -26.77
N PRO A 40 3.53 18.02 -28.03
CA PRO A 40 3.69 16.98 -29.07
C PRO A 40 4.80 15.98 -28.74
N THR A 41 5.87 16.42 -28.06
CA THR A 41 6.96 15.55 -27.62
C THR A 41 6.49 14.61 -26.51
N ILE A 42 5.64 15.08 -25.59
CA ILE A 42 5.02 14.24 -24.55
C ILE A 42 4.22 13.12 -25.20
N TYR A 43 3.32 13.43 -26.15
CA TYR A 43 2.50 12.42 -26.81
C TYR A 43 3.36 11.39 -27.56
N ARG A 44 4.38 11.80 -28.29
CA ARG A 44 5.29 10.89 -28.98
C ARG A 44 5.99 9.93 -28.01
N HIS A 45 6.45 10.43 -26.86
CA HIS A 45 7.08 9.55 -25.86
C HIS A 45 6.08 8.61 -25.20
N ILE A 46 4.85 9.04 -24.94
CA ILE A 46 3.79 8.17 -24.44
C ILE A 46 3.46 7.07 -25.44
N GLU A 47 3.36 7.40 -26.73
CA GLU A 47 3.14 6.43 -27.81
C GLU A 47 4.25 5.37 -27.83
N THR A 48 5.51 5.78 -27.82
CA THR A 48 6.66 4.86 -27.71
C THR A 48 6.56 3.97 -26.46
N LEU A 49 6.18 4.52 -25.29
CA LEU A 49 6.02 3.77 -24.07
C LEU A 49 4.86 2.75 -24.14
N CYS A 50 3.81 3.06 -24.89
CA CYS A 50 2.71 2.13 -25.17
C CYS A 50 3.11 1.02 -26.14
N GLU A 51 3.77 1.37 -27.25
CA GLU A 51 4.30 0.40 -28.21
C GLU A 51 5.25 -0.60 -27.54
N GLU A 52 6.14 -0.09 -26.69
CA GLU A 52 7.09 -0.88 -25.91
C GLU A 52 6.46 -1.58 -24.68
N LYS A 53 5.12 -1.47 -24.49
CA LYS A 53 4.37 -2.11 -23.39
C LYS A 53 4.80 -1.70 -21.98
N TYR A 54 5.46 -0.56 -21.81
CA TYR A 54 5.68 0.06 -20.52
C TYR A 54 4.41 0.71 -19.97
N LEU A 55 3.57 1.24 -20.87
CA LEU A 55 2.26 1.79 -20.57
C LEU A 55 1.18 1.06 -21.35
N VAL A 56 -0.06 1.15 -20.88
CA VAL A 56 -1.28 0.77 -21.59
C VAL A 56 -2.30 1.89 -21.49
N ALA A 57 -2.98 2.19 -22.58
CA ALA A 57 -4.10 3.11 -22.57
C ALA A 57 -5.36 2.37 -22.08
N SER A 58 -6.05 2.95 -21.11
CA SER A 58 -7.36 2.44 -20.66
C SER A 58 -8.49 2.99 -21.52
N SER A 59 -9.67 2.36 -21.43
CA SER A 59 -10.91 2.83 -22.08
C SER A 59 -11.30 4.25 -21.65
N SER A 60 -10.88 4.70 -20.47
CA SER A 60 -11.10 6.06 -19.95
C SER A 60 -10.05 7.08 -20.40
N LYS A 61 -9.24 6.77 -21.41
CA LYS A 61 -8.13 7.61 -21.91
C LYS A 61 -7.06 7.92 -20.85
N LYS A 62 -6.94 7.09 -19.83
CA LYS A 62 -5.85 7.13 -18.84
C LYS A 62 -4.73 6.20 -19.29
N TYR A 63 -3.50 6.52 -18.90
CA TYR A 63 -2.34 5.66 -19.10
C TYR A 63 -2.01 4.96 -17.78
N LEU A 64 -1.85 3.65 -17.84
CA LEU A 64 -1.56 2.78 -16.69
C LEU A 64 -0.26 2.03 -16.92
N PRO A 65 0.44 1.57 -15.85
CA PRO A 65 1.60 0.71 -15.98
C PRO A 65 1.30 -0.54 -16.81
N GLY A 66 2.10 -0.75 -17.86
CA GLY A 66 1.96 -1.88 -18.77
C GLY A 66 2.63 -3.16 -18.25
N PRO A 67 2.45 -4.29 -18.96
CA PRO A 67 2.98 -5.60 -18.55
C PRO A 67 4.50 -5.62 -18.44
N LYS A 68 5.23 -4.79 -19.20
CA LYS A 68 6.69 -4.72 -19.13
C LYS A 68 7.17 -4.16 -17.78
N ILE A 69 6.47 -3.15 -17.22
CA ILE A 69 6.75 -2.63 -15.87
C ILE A 69 6.55 -3.72 -14.82
N ARG A 70 5.41 -4.43 -14.88
CA ARG A 70 5.12 -5.54 -13.96
C ARG A 70 6.22 -6.61 -14.00
N ASN A 71 6.62 -7.01 -15.19
CA ASN A 71 7.67 -8.00 -15.38
C ASN A 71 9.04 -7.54 -14.85
N LEU A 72 9.39 -6.27 -15.03
CA LEU A 72 10.63 -5.70 -14.49
C LEU A 72 10.60 -5.71 -12.95
N ILE A 73 9.50 -5.28 -12.35
CA ILE A 73 9.34 -5.32 -10.89
C ILE A 73 9.49 -6.76 -10.37
N LEU A 74 8.76 -7.72 -10.92
CA LEU A 74 8.82 -9.13 -10.50
C LEU A 74 10.23 -9.71 -10.63
N LYS A 75 10.94 -9.40 -11.71
CA LYS A 75 12.31 -9.86 -11.93
C LYS A 75 13.34 -9.14 -11.06
N SER A 76 13.08 -7.91 -10.62
CA SER A 76 13.99 -7.15 -9.77
C SER A 76 13.85 -7.49 -8.29
N LEU A 77 12.69 -7.99 -7.83
CA LEU A 77 12.45 -8.33 -6.43
C LEU A 77 13.52 -9.22 -5.78
N PRO A 78 14.02 -10.30 -6.43
CA PRO A 78 15.08 -11.14 -5.84
C PRO A 78 16.42 -10.41 -5.64
N TYR A 79 16.64 -9.31 -6.37
CA TYR A 79 17.84 -8.47 -6.28
C TYR A 79 17.69 -7.29 -5.37
N GLU A 80 16.50 -7.10 -4.77
CA GLU A 80 16.29 -6.06 -3.77
C GLU A 80 17.20 -6.33 -2.56
N PRO A 81 17.95 -5.34 -2.10
CA PRO A 81 18.72 -5.45 -0.87
C PRO A 81 17.79 -5.92 0.26
N ASN A 82 18.21 -6.93 1.00
CA ASN A 82 17.45 -7.50 2.12
C ASN A 82 16.16 -8.27 1.77
N PHE A 83 15.84 -8.55 0.50
CA PHE A 83 14.66 -9.36 0.14
C PHE A 83 14.60 -10.68 0.91
N THR A 84 15.68 -11.47 0.85
CA THR A 84 15.75 -12.77 1.55
C THR A 84 15.65 -12.61 3.06
N LEU A 85 16.32 -11.60 3.63
CA LEU A 85 16.30 -11.33 5.05
C LEU A 85 14.91 -10.87 5.52
N ARG A 86 14.28 -9.93 4.81
CA ARG A 86 12.92 -9.50 5.08
C ARG A 86 11.95 -10.69 5.09
N ARG A 87 11.97 -11.53 4.06
CA ARG A 87 11.10 -12.69 3.98
C ARG A 87 11.37 -13.75 5.04
N SER A 88 12.62 -13.87 5.52
CA SER A 88 12.93 -14.76 6.64
C SER A 88 12.28 -14.29 7.94
N TYR A 89 12.28 -12.98 8.22
CA TYR A 89 11.57 -12.40 9.37
C TYR A 89 10.05 -12.58 9.25
N LEU A 90 9.48 -12.34 8.08
CA LEU A 90 8.05 -12.55 7.85
C LEU A 90 7.65 -14.02 8.03
N ARG A 91 8.44 -14.96 7.48
CA ARG A 91 8.20 -16.41 7.66
C ARG A 91 8.28 -16.82 9.13
N LYS A 92 9.29 -16.33 9.85
CA LYS A 92 9.40 -16.60 11.27
C LYS A 92 8.15 -16.12 12.01
N LEU A 93 7.74 -14.88 11.79
CA LEU A 93 6.54 -14.33 12.40
C LEU A 93 5.28 -15.14 12.03
N THR A 94 5.11 -15.50 10.74
CA THR A 94 4.01 -16.34 10.27
C THR A 94 3.94 -17.67 11.03
N ASN A 95 5.09 -18.32 11.28
CA ASN A 95 5.15 -19.56 12.03
C ASN A 95 4.89 -19.33 13.53
N ASP A 96 5.43 -18.26 14.11
CA ASP A 96 5.28 -17.95 15.54
C ASP A 96 3.83 -17.64 15.92
N ILE A 97 3.07 -16.97 15.03
CA ILE A 97 1.67 -16.62 15.30
C ILE A 97 0.67 -17.57 14.63
N GLU A 98 1.14 -18.49 13.77
CA GLU A 98 0.31 -19.44 12.98
C GLU A 98 -0.78 -18.76 12.16
N GLU A 99 -0.47 -17.61 11.57
CA GLU A 99 -1.35 -16.83 10.72
C GLU A 99 -0.57 -16.18 9.57
N THR A 100 -1.29 -15.88 8.48
CA THR A 100 -0.75 -15.15 7.35
C THR A 100 -0.30 -13.75 7.77
N VAL A 101 0.92 -13.36 7.38
CA VAL A 101 1.50 -12.05 7.66
C VAL A 101 1.70 -11.29 6.37
N SER A 102 1.37 -10.01 6.39
CA SER A 102 1.50 -9.13 5.22
C SER A 102 2.18 -7.82 5.59
N LEU A 103 2.97 -7.30 4.66
CA LEU A 103 3.42 -5.92 4.63
C LEU A 103 2.60 -5.15 3.60
N SER A 104 2.11 -3.98 3.95
CA SER A 104 1.47 -3.06 3.01
C SER A 104 2.11 -1.68 3.08
N ILE A 105 2.09 -0.97 1.93
CA ILE A 105 2.70 0.35 1.77
C ILE A 105 1.68 1.37 1.29
N PRO A 106 1.76 2.64 1.75
CA PRO A 106 0.98 3.71 1.17
C PRO A 106 1.54 4.11 -0.21
N ILE A 107 0.64 4.22 -1.19
CA ILE A 107 0.94 4.74 -2.53
C ILE A 107 -0.09 5.82 -2.86
N GLY A 108 0.29 7.09 -2.73
CA GLY A 108 -0.64 8.21 -2.85
C GLY A 108 -1.76 8.12 -1.82
N THR A 109 -3.01 8.02 -2.29
CA THR A 109 -4.20 7.88 -1.43
C THR A 109 -4.67 6.43 -1.28
N LYS A 110 -3.81 5.46 -1.58
CA LYS A 110 -4.12 4.03 -1.54
C LYS A 110 -3.16 3.31 -0.61
N LEU A 111 -3.56 2.15 -0.12
CA LEU A 111 -2.68 1.21 0.57
C LEU A 111 -2.69 -0.10 -0.20
N VAL A 112 -1.50 -0.63 -0.48
CA VAL A 112 -1.34 -1.85 -1.28
C VAL A 112 -0.48 -2.88 -0.57
N TYR A 113 -0.74 -4.16 -0.82
CA TYR A 113 0.12 -5.23 -0.34
C TYR A 113 1.47 -5.19 -1.06
N PHE A 114 2.55 -5.10 -0.27
CA PHE A 114 3.93 -5.09 -0.75
C PHE A 114 4.55 -6.49 -0.72
N ASP A 115 4.38 -7.22 0.38
CA ASP A 115 4.87 -8.59 0.55
C ASP A 115 3.92 -9.37 1.46
N ARG A 116 3.85 -10.69 1.27
CA ARG A 116 2.94 -11.55 2.00
C ARG A 116 3.55 -12.94 2.15
N ILE A 117 3.47 -13.49 3.35
CA ILE A 117 3.78 -14.89 3.65
C ILE A 117 2.52 -15.55 4.18
N GLU A 118 2.04 -16.51 3.42
CA GLU A 118 0.83 -17.25 3.77
C GLU A 118 1.15 -18.36 4.78
N PHE A 119 0.27 -18.48 5.77
CA PHE A 119 0.21 -19.67 6.60
C PHE A 119 -0.75 -20.67 5.95
N HIS A 120 -0.38 -21.95 5.91
CA HIS A 120 -1.15 -23.00 5.25
C HIS A 120 -2.46 -23.27 5.99
N TRP A 121 -3.51 -22.59 5.57
CA TRP A 121 -4.86 -22.78 6.06
C TRP A 121 -5.84 -22.95 4.89
N PRO A 122 -6.81 -23.91 4.95
CA PRO A 122 -7.71 -24.18 3.82
C PRO A 122 -8.61 -23.03 3.40
N MET A 123 -8.96 -22.12 4.32
CA MET A 123 -9.75 -20.93 4.03
C MET A 123 -8.87 -19.68 4.13
N GLN A 124 -8.46 -19.13 2.99
CA GLN A 124 -7.67 -17.92 2.91
C GLN A 124 -8.32 -16.90 1.98
N LEU A 125 -8.09 -15.63 2.27
CA LEU A 125 -8.34 -14.58 1.29
C LEU A 125 -7.29 -14.68 0.19
N ASN A 126 -7.74 -14.85 -1.05
CA ASN A 126 -6.86 -14.82 -2.20
C ASN A 126 -6.46 -13.37 -2.51
N LEU A 127 -5.39 -12.91 -1.86
CA LEU A 127 -4.84 -11.57 -1.96
C LEU A 127 -3.36 -11.66 -2.34
N GLU A 128 -2.95 -10.83 -3.29
CA GLU A 128 -1.60 -10.83 -3.82
C GLU A 128 -0.89 -9.49 -3.60
N ALA A 129 0.43 -9.46 -3.76
CA ALA A 129 1.18 -8.23 -3.80
C ALA A 129 0.66 -7.33 -4.94
N GLY A 130 0.40 -6.06 -4.64
CA GLY A 130 -0.23 -5.11 -5.55
C GLY A 130 -1.74 -4.94 -5.37
N ASP A 131 -2.42 -5.83 -4.63
CA ASP A 131 -3.84 -5.65 -4.31
C ASP A 131 -4.05 -4.50 -3.34
N HIS A 132 -5.19 -3.83 -3.50
CA HIS A 132 -5.57 -2.69 -2.68
C HIS A 132 -6.32 -3.09 -1.41
N LEU A 133 -5.98 -2.45 -0.31
CA LEU A 133 -6.73 -2.58 0.94
C LEU A 133 -7.76 -1.45 1.07
N PRO A 134 -8.98 -1.75 1.55
CA PRO A 134 -9.96 -0.72 1.87
C PRO A 134 -9.48 0.10 3.08
N LEU A 135 -9.29 1.41 2.87
CA LEU A 135 -8.72 2.29 3.89
C LEU A 135 -9.62 2.43 5.13
N HIS A 136 -10.94 2.37 4.95
CA HIS A 136 -11.91 2.58 6.03
C HIS A 136 -12.26 1.32 6.82
N ALA A 137 -11.96 0.13 6.31
CA ALA A 137 -12.46 -1.13 6.86
C ALA A 137 -11.34 -2.10 7.26
N SER A 138 -10.16 -2.06 6.62
CA SER A 138 -9.06 -2.93 7.01
C SER A 138 -8.25 -2.34 8.19
N ALA A 139 -7.67 -3.20 9.02
CA ALA A 139 -6.78 -2.79 10.11
C ALA A 139 -5.63 -1.91 9.60
N SER A 140 -4.94 -2.33 8.54
CA SER A 140 -3.85 -1.56 7.93
C SER A 140 -4.32 -0.23 7.33
N GLY A 141 -5.50 -0.21 6.71
CA GLY A 141 -6.08 1.01 6.13
C GLY A 141 -6.38 2.05 7.20
N LYS A 142 -7.02 1.65 8.30
CA LYS A 142 -7.30 2.55 9.43
C LYS A 142 -6.01 3.00 10.12
N LEU A 143 -5.03 2.12 10.24
CA LEU A 143 -3.71 2.45 10.79
C LEU A 143 -3.00 3.50 9.92
N TYR A 144 -2.97 3.33 8.60
CA TYR A 144 -2.42 4.34 7.68
C TYR A 144 -3.15 5.68 7.82
N LEU A 145 -4.49 5.68 7.84
CA LEU A 145 -5.25 6.92 8.00
C LEU A 145 -4.99 7.60 9.36
N SER A 146 -4.62 6.86 10.39
CA SER A 146 -4.27 7.44 11.69
C SER A 146 -2.90 8.15 11.71
N SER A 147 -2.04 7.90 10.71
CA SER A 147 -0.71 8.51 10.58
C SER A 147 -0.68 9.79 9.77
N ILE A 148 -1.79 10.16 9.12
CA ILE A 148 -1.89 11.37 8.30
C ILE A 148 -2.76 12.43 8.98
N GLU A 149 -2.76 13.65 8.41
CA GLU A 149 -3.53 14.78 8.92
C GLU A 149 -5.04 14.55 8.84
N GLU A 150 -5.78 15.00 9.85
CA GLU A 150 -7.23 14.77 9.97
C GLU A 150 -8.01 15.30 8.77
N GLU A 151 -7.63 16.44 8.21
CA GLU A 151 -8.25 17.04 7.04
C GLU A 151 -8.16 16.10 5.82
N LYS A 152 -7.00 15.48 5.62
CA LYS A 152 -6.78 14.48 4.56
C LYS A 152 -7.60 13.22 4.80
N VAL A 153 -7.70 12.75 6.05
CA VAL A 153 -8.56 11.61 6.43
C VAL A 153 -10.01 11.86 6.03
N ILE A 154 -10.54 13.06 6.35
CA ILE A 154 -11.92 13.45 6.03
C ILE A 154 -12.13 13.46 4.51
N GLN A 155 -11.20 14.05 3.76
CA GLN A 155 -11.28 14.09 2.30
C GLN A 155 -11.27 12.69 1.68
N ILE A 156 -10.35 11.82 2.13
CA ILE A 156 -10.26 10.44 1.66
C ILE A 156 -11.56 9.69 1.99
N PHE A 157 -12.04 9.76 3.24
CA PHE A 157 -13.25 9.08 3.68
C PHE A 157 -14.49 9.47 2.85
N LYS A 158 -14.65 10.76 2.52
CA LYS A 158 -15.72 11.25 1.65
C LYS A 158 -15.59 10.73 0.21
N ASN A 159 -14.36 10.63 -0.31
CA ASN A 159 -14.10 10.27 -1.71
C ASN A 159 -14.22 8.77 -1.99
N ILE A 160 -13.91 7.89 -1.02
CA ILE A 160 -13.96 6.43 -1.19
C ILE A 160 -15.40 5.87 -1.11
N LYS A 161 -16.41 6.72 -0.90
CA LYS A 161 -17.84 6.34 -0.78
C LYS A 161 -18.12 5.25 0.27
N THR A 162 -17.18 4.97 1.16
CA THR A 162 -17.24 4.03 2.31
C THR A 162 -18.36 2.98 2.25
N PRO A 163 -18.28 1.99 1.33
CA PRO A 163 -19.31 0.98 1.24
C PRO A 163 -19.36 0.14 2.52
N LYS A 164 -20.55 -0.21 2.97
CA LYS A 164 -20.73 -1.17 4.06
C LYS A 164 -20.41 -2.57 3.53
N THR A 165 -19.21 -3.07 3.79
CA THR A 165 -18.74 -4.37 3.28
C THR A 165 -19.01 -5.52 4.26
N ALA A 166 -19.14 -5.21 5.57
CA ALA A 166 -19.39 -6.17 6.62
C ALA A 166 -20.29 -5.56 7.71
N LYS A 167 -20.67 -6.37 8.69
CA LYS A 167 -21.63 -5.94 9.73
C LYS A 167 -21.14 -4.76 10.56
N ASN A 168 -19.85 -4.69 10.85
CA ASN A 168 -19.25 -3.68 11.71
C ASN A 168 -18.54 -2.55 10.91
N THR A 169 -18.63 -2.52 9.58
CA THR A 169 -18.02 -1.46 8.77
C THR A 169 -18.48 -0.08 9.26
N ILE A 170 -17.52 0.79 9.60
CA ILE A 170 -17.79 2.16 10.01
C ILE A 170 -18.08 2.99 8.76
N THR A 171 -19.30 3.48 8.60
CA THR A 171 -19.75 4.32 7.49
C THR A 171 -20.06 5.76 7.90
N ASP A 172 -20.15 6.02 9.20
CA ASP A 172 -20.35 7.37 9.75
C ASP A 172 -19.01 8.05 10.02
N ILE A 173 -18.83 9.27 9.51
CA ILE A 173 -17.59 10.04 9.63
C ILE A 173 -17.25 10.40 11.09
N SER A 174 -18.23 10.64 11.95
CA SER A 174 -17.99 11.01 13.33
C SER A 174 -17.50 9.82 14.15
N GLN A 175 -18.06 8.64 13.91
CA GLN A 175 -17.58 7.39 14.49
C GLN A 175 -16.18 7.04 13.95
N PHE A 176 -15.96 7.23 12.64
CA PHE A 176 -14.68 6.98 12.02
C PHE A 176 -13.55 7.84 12.59
N LYS A 177 -13.80 9.15 12.79
CA LYS A 177 -12.83 10.07 13.44
C LYS A 177 -12.46 9.61 14.85
N LYS A 178 -13.44 9.14 15.63
CA LYS A 178 -13.17 8.60 16.97
C LYS A 178 -12.27 7.36 16.91
N GLU A 179 -12.55 6.45 15.97
CA GLU A 179 -11.74 5.25 15.78
C GLU A 179 -10.31 5.59 15.33
N ILE A 180 -10.13 6.50 14.37
CA ILE A 180 -8.81 6.95 13.91
C ILE A 180 -8.02 7.61 15.06
N LYS A 181 -8.65 8.45 15.87
CA LYS A 181 -8.02 9.06 17.05
C LYS A 181 -7.60 8.02 18.09
N LYS A 182 -8.43 7.01 18.33
CA LYS A 182 -8.11 5.87 19.20
C LYS A 182 -6.89 5.11 18.67
N ILE A 183 -6.86 4.78 17.38
CA ILE A 183 -5.74 4.07 16.72
C ILE A 183 -4.46 4.89 16.84
N LYS A 184 -4.52 6.20 16.59
CA LYS A 184 -3.37 7.10 16.72
C LYS A 184 -2.77 7.08 18.13
N ASN A 185 -3.62 7.07 19.15
CA ASN A 185 -3.17 7.08 20.55
C ASN A 185 -2.60 5.73 21.01
N GLN A 186 -3.16 4.61 20.54
CA GLN A 186 -2.73 3.28 20.95
C GLN A 186 -1.60 2.69 20.09
N GLY A 187 -1.38 3.23 18.87
CA GLY A 187 -0.29 2.82 17.97
C GLY A 187 -0.51 1.51 17.22
N TYR A 188 -1.73 0.99 17.16
CA TYR A 188 -2.09 -0.20 16.38
C TYR A 188 -3.59 -0.18 16.05
N ALA A 189 -4.00 -0.99 15.07
CA ALA A 189 -5.39 -1.08 14.65
C ALA A 189 -5.88 -2.53 14.59
N TYR A 190 -7.17 -2.72 14.92
CA TYR A 190 -7.89 -3.94 14.65
C TYR A 190 -8.91 -3.73 13.53
N ASP A 191 -9.26 -4.82 12.85
CA ASP A 191 -10.45 -5.00 12.03
C ASP A 191 -11.27 -6.11 12.71
N ASP A 192 -12.45 -5.79 13.21
CA ASP A 192 -13.38 -6.77 13.79
C ASP A 192 -14.62 -6.90 12.92
N GLU A 193 -14.52 -7.67 11.84
CA GLU A 193 -15.58 -7.87 10.86
C GLU A 193 -16.05 -6.53 10.23
N GLU A 194 -15.09 -5.64 9.96
CA GLU A 194 -15.33 -4.38 9.28
C GLU A 194 -15.12 -4.51 7.76
N TRP A 195 -14.11 -5.30 7.32
CA TRP A 195 -13.85 -5.57 5.90
C TRP A 195 -14.67 -6.74 5.38
N PHE A 196 -14.60 -7.90 6.05
CA PHE A 196 -15.37 -9.10 5.72
C PHE A 196 -16.06 -9.69 6.97
N ASN A 197 -17.30 -10.15 6.80
CA ASN A 197 -17.97 -10.90 7.85
C ASN A 197 -17.20 -12.19 8.16
N GLY A 198 -17.03 -12.48 9.46
CA GLY A 198 -16.29 -13.66 9.91
C GLY A 198 -14.77 -13.54 9.85
N MET A 199 -14.21 -12.35 9.54
CA MET A 199 -12.78 -12.08 9.53
C MET A 199 -12.41 -11.04 10.58
N VAL A 200 -11.23 -11.20 11.17
CA VAL A 200 -10.61 -10.23 12.08
C VAL A 200 -9.16 -9.97 11.68
N GLY A 201 -8.66 -8.79 11.98
CA GLY A 201 -7.31 -8.40 11.63
C GLY A 201 -6.64 -7.51 12.67
N LEU A 202 -5.32 -7.54 12.69
CA LEU A 202 -4.45 -6.68 13.49
C LEU A 202 -3.38 -6.07 12.60
N SER A 203 -3.07 -4.79 12.81
CA SER A 203 -1.98 -4.10 12.12
C SER A 203 -1.17 -3.24 13.07
N VAL A 204 0.16 -3.27 12.90
CA VAL A 204 1.13 -2.43 13.61
C VAL A 204 1.99 -1.66 12.62
N PRO A 205 2.45 -0.43 12.96
CA PRO A 205 3.19 0.43 12.04
C PRO A 205 4.67 0.10 12.00
N ILE A 206 5.30 0.41 10.87
CA ILE A 206 6.76 0.50 10.73
C ILE A 206 7.07 1.89 10.19
N PHE A 207 7.71 2.70 11.01
CA PHE A 207 8.11 4.08 10.70
C PHE A 207 9.58 4.13 10.25
N ASN A 208 9.92 5.07 9.35
CA ASN A 208 11.30 5.41 9.03
C ASN A 208 11.98 6.22 10.17
N SER A 209 13.18 6.76 9.91
CA SER A 209 13.91 7.65 10.84
C SER A 209 13.20 9.00 11.06
N ASP A 210 12.44 9.46 10.08
CA ASP A 210 11.72 10.74 10.11
C ASP A 210 10.31 10.61 10.72
N GLU A 211 10.02 9.48 11.38
CA GLU A 211 8.72 9.14 11.97
C GLU A 211 7.56 9.08 10.96
N GLU A 212 7.86 8.89 9.68
CA GLU A 212 6.84 8.68 8.67
C GLU A 212 6.46 7.20 8.57
N LEU A 213 5.16 6.89 8.48
CA LEU A 213 4.68 5.52 8.31
C LEU A 213 5.00 5.04 6.90
N CYS A 214 5.92 4.10 6.78
CA CYS A 214 6.32 3.50 5.52
C CYS A 214 5.67 2.15 5.24
N PHE A 215 5.46 1.35 6.28
CA PHE A 215 4.80 0.05 6.15
C PHE A 215 3.79 -0.19 7.26
N CYS A 216 2.75 -0.97 6.94
CA CYS A 216 1.89 -1.60 7.92
C CYS A 216 2.20 -3.10 7.93
N LEU A 217 2.61 -3.65 9.07
CA LEU A 217 2.75 -5.09 9.29
C LEU A 217 1.42 -5.61 9.84
N SER A 218 0.80 -6.55 9.16
CA SER A 218 -0.55 -7.01 9.51
C SER A 218 -0.72 -8.50 9.42
N THR A 219 -1.70 -8.99 10.18
CA THR A 219 -2.27 -10.33 10.05
C THR A 219 -3.78 -10.24 10.00
N HIS A 220 -4.42 -11.21 9.37
CA HIS A 220 -5.86 -11.40 9.42
C HIS A 220 -6.19 -12.88 9.39
N THR A 221 -7.28 -13.25 10.04
CA THR A 221 -7.69 -14.62 10.23
C THR A 221 -9.22 -14.75 10.25
N ALA A 222 -9.72 -15.96 10.03
CA ALA A 222 -11.12 -16.24 10.25
C ALA A 222 -11.44 -16.12 11.75
N LYS A 223 -12.52 -15.43 12.10
CA LYS A 223 -12.96 -15.22 13.49
C LYS A 223 -13.29 -16.52 14.23
N SER A 224 -13.69 -17.57 13.49
CA SER A 224 -13.89 -18.92 14.03
C SER A 224 -12.59 -19.59 14.49
N ARG A 225 -11.44 -19.10 14.03
CA ARG A 225 -10.12 -19.62 14.38
C ARG A 225 -9.47 -18.80 15.50
N LYS A 226 -9.47 -17.49 15.39
CA LYS A 226 -8.95 -16.55 16.40
C LYS A 226 -9.85 -15.32 16.43
N ASP A 227 -10.22 -14.89 17.62
CA ASP A 227 -10.98 -13.67 17.80
C ASP A 227 -10.07 -12.47 18.13
N ILE A 228 -10.67 -11.30 18.40
CA ILE A 228 -9.91 -10.08 18.77
C ILE A 228 -9.10 -10.27 20.06
N ASN A 229 -9.54 -11.11 21.00
CA ASN A 229 -8.79 -11.34 22.24
C ASN A 229 -7.56 -12.19 21.97
N ASP A 230 -7.62 -13.11 21.02
CA ASP A 230 -6.46 -13.88 20.56
C ASP A 230 -5.47 -12.97 19.81
N LEU A 231 -5.96 -12.05 18.97
CA LEU A 231 -5.11 -11.05 18.31
C LEU A 231 -4.43 -10.11 19.33
N LYS A 232 -5.06 -9.79 20.44
CA LYS A 232 -4.43 -9.01 21.53
C LYS A 232 -3.22 -9.76 22.15
N LYS A 233 -3.27 -11.08 22.25
CA LYS A 233 -2.18 -11.90 22.81
C LYS A 233 -0.93 -11.85 21.93
N ILE A 234 -1.08 -11.72 20.61
CA ILE A 234 0.03 -11.67 19.66
C ILE A 234 0.52 -10.23 19.36
N LEU A 235 -0.13 -9.21 19.91
CA LEU A 235 0.23 -7.80 19.64
C LEU A 235 1.70 -7.50 19.94
N SER A 236 2.22 -7.93 21.08
CA SER A 236 3.62 -7.70 21.47
C SER A 236 4.61 -8.38 20.51
N VAL A 237 4.27 -9.57 20.02
CA VAL A 237 5.09 -10.28 19.02
C VAL A 237 5.09 -9.53 17.69
N MET A 238 3.94 -9.02 17.25
CA MET A 238 3.82 -8.19 16.04
C MET A 238 4.64 -6.90 16.16
N GLN A 239 4.57 -6.19 17.29
CA GLN A 239 5.32 -4.96 17.53
C GLN A 239 6.85 -5.22 17.58
N SER A 240 7.28 -6.29 18.24
CA SER A 240 8.70 -6.70 18.25
C SER A 240 9.18 -7.04 16.83
N SER A 241 8.39 -7.75 16.05
CA SER A 241 8.70 -8.08 14.66
C SER A 241 8.75 -6.84 13.77
N ALA A 242 7.85 -5.87 13.97
CA ALA A 242 7.88 -4.57 13.26
C ALA A 242 9.20 -3.82 13.55
N THR A 243 9.66 -3.81 14.81
CA THR A 243 10.95 -3.21 15.20
C THR A 243 12.13 -3.89 14.51
N ASN A 244 12.14 -5.22 14.42
CA ASN A 244 13.20 -5.96 13.73
C ASN A 244 13.16 -5.74 12.21
N LEU A 245 11.97 -5.72 11.62
CA LEU A 245 11.78 -5.42 10.20
C LEU A 245 12.22 -3.99 9.85
N LYS A 246 12.00 -3.01 10.73
CA LYS A 246 12.50 -1.64 10.57
C LYS A 246 14.01 -1.63 10.29
N LYS A 247 14.82 -2.35 11.08
CA LYS A 247 16.28 -2.45 10.89
C LYS A 247 16.69 -3.10 9.57
N VAL A 248 15.83 -3.95 9.01
CA VAL A 248 16.08 -4.62 7.72
C VAL A 248 15.67 -3.75 6.54
N LEU A 249 14.55 -3.02 6.68
CA LEU A 249 13.96 -2.20 5.61
C LEU A 249 14.68 -0.86 5.44
N PHE A 250 15.15 -0.30 6.56
CA PHE A 250 15.85 0.98 6.59
C PHE A 250 17.25 0.73 7.19
N LYS A 251 18.16 0.18 6.36
CA LYS A 251 19.55 0.08 6.79
C LYS A 251 20.07 1.48 7.08
N ASP A 252 20.29 1.77 8.36
CA ASP A 252 21.23 2.80 8.79
C ASP A 252 22.67 2.34 8.51
#